data_3afb38b8715abf53a96f008e3435df58
#
_entry.id   3afb38b8715abf53a96f008e3435df58
#
_cell.length_a   1.000
_cell.length_b   1.000
_cell.length_c   1.000
_cell.angle_alpha   90.00
_cell.angle_beta   90.00
_cell.angle_gamma   90.00
#
_symmetry.space_group_name_H-M   'P 1'
#
loop_
_entity.id
_entity.type
_entity.pdbx_description
1 polymer ?
#
loop_
_entity_poly.entity_id
_entity_poly.type
_entity_poly.pdbx_seq_one_letter_code
_entity_poly.pdbx_strand_id
1 'polypeptide(L)'
;MATVGGRSMRLITLTRLKEYAARHPTAAPTLGHWAMLMRSRDFADFVELRRVFPSADQVVVASGNPVTIFNIKNHYRLITAIHYNRRAVFILLLLPHNEYDQAHWKKRL
;
A
#
# COMPACT_ATOMS: atom_id res chain seq x y z
N MET A 1 4.02 28.76 1.44
CA MET A 1 3.92 28.22 1.45
C MET A 1 3.53 27.41 1.56
N ALA A 2 3.82 27.25 1.72
CA ALA A 2 3.66 26.36 1.76
C ALA A 2 3.22 25.68 1.97
N THR A 3 3.45 25.61 2.36
CA THR A 3 3.13 24.85 2.51
C THR A 3 2.43 24.33 2.46
N VAL A 4 2.60 24.70 2.53
CA VAL A 4 1.89 24.19 2.30
C VAL A 4 1.40 23.17 2.39
N GLY A 5 1.21 23.12 2.02
CA GLY A 5 0.82 21.84 2.01
C GLY A 5 1.58 20.80 2.72
N GLY A 6 2.21 20.84 3.54
CA GLY A 6 2.96 19.78 4.16
C GLY A 6 2.15 18.54 4.55
N ARG A 7 0.88 18.45 4.10
CA ARG A 7 0.06 17.29 4.44
C ARG A 7 0.19 16.22 3.37
N SER A 8 0.83 15.14 3.73
CA SER A 8 0.99 13.96 2.87
C SER A 8 0.95 12.71 3.72
N MET A 9 0.73 11.58 3.07
CA MET A 9 0.72 10.30 3.76
C MET A 9 2.13 9.96 4.24
N ARG A 10 2.23 9.39 5.44
CA ARG A 10 3.48 8.90 6.02
C ARG A 10 3.53 7.39 5.83
N LEU A 11 4.63 6.92 5.27
CA LEU A 11 4.84 5.48 5.15
C LEU A 11 5.48 4.96 6.44
N ILE A 12 4.71 4.19 7.18
CA ILE A 12 5.19 3.51 8.38
C ILE A 12 5.72 2.14 7.93
N THR A 13 6.74 1.63 8.61
CA THR A 13 7.38 0.36 8.24
C THR A 13 8.06 0.42 6.88
N LEU A 14 8.67 1.57 6.56
CA LEU A 14 9.41 1.77 5.32
C LEU A 14 10.54 0.74 5.14
N THR A 15 11.16 0.30 6.24
CA THR A 15 12.17 -0.75 6.22
C THR A 15 11.64 -2.02 5.56
N ARG A 16 10.38 -2.38 5.86
CA ARG A 16 9.74 -3.56 5.27
C ARG A 16 9.60 -3.42 3.75
N LEU A 17 9.25 -2.21 3.29
CA LEU A 17 9.15 -1.94 1.87
C LEU A 17 10.52 -2.10 1.19
N LYS A 18 11.58 -1.61 1.82
CA LYS A 18 12.94 -1.75 1.31
C LYS A 18 13.37 -3.21 1.24
N GLU A 19 13.01 -4.00 2.25
CA GLU A 19 13.29 -5.43 2.27
C GLU A 19 12.59 -6.16 1.12
N TYR A 20 11.32 -5.83 0.88
CA TYR A 20 10.57 -6.42 -0.22
C TYR A 20 11.17 -6.05 -1.57
N ALA A 21 11.59 -4.80 -1.74
CA ALA A 21 12.24 -4.35 -2.97
C ALA A 21 13.55 -5.10 -3.21
N ALA A 22 14.31 -5.38 -2.15
CA ALA A 22 15.56 -6.13 -2.25
C ALA A 22 15.32 -7.58 -2.64
N ARG A 23 14.26 -8.21 -2.10
CA ARG A 23 13.91 -9.60 -2.42
C ARG A 23 13.30 -9.75 -3.81
N HIS A 24 12.66 -8.71 -4.30
CA HIS A 24 11.95 -8.73 -5.57
C HIS A 24 12.42 -7.58 -6.45
N PRO A 25 13.64 -7.68 -7.03
CA PRO A 25 14.22 -6.57 -7.79
C PRO A 25 13.36 -6.11 -8.96
N THR A 26 12.58 -7.02 -9.55
CA THR A 26 11.68 -6.67 -10.65
C THR A 26 10.52 -5.77 -10.20
N ALA A 27 10.16 -5.84 -8.93
CA ALA A 27 9.12 -5.00 -8.35
C ALA A 27 9.65 -3.67 -7.84
N ALA A 28 10.96 -3.54 -7.62
CA ALA A 28 11.56 -2.39 -6.95
C ALA A 28 11.22 -1.03 -7.59
N PRO A 29 11.33 -0.86 -8.92
CA PRO A 29 10.98 0.43 -9.53
C PRO A 29 9.51 0.80 -9.33
N THR A 30 8.61 -0.16 -9.45
CA THR A 30 7.17 0.09 -9.25
C THR A 30 6.85 0.38 -7.80
N LEU A 31 7.51 -0.30 -6.86
CA LEU A 31 7.35 0.00 -5.43
C LEU A 31 7.84 1.41 -5.10
N GLY A 32 8.96 1.83 -5.69
CA GLY A 32 9.47 3.18 -5.52
C GLY A 32 8.50 4.24 -6.06
N HIS A 33 7.93 3.99 -7.23
CA HIS A 33 6.94 4.87 -7.82
C HIS A 33 5.67 4.95 -6.96
N TRP A 34 5.20 3.81 -6.47
CA TRP A 34 4.06 3.73 -5.55
C TRP A 34 4.32 4.58 -4.30
N ALA A 35 5.51 4.41 -3.69
CA ALA A 35 5.88 5.16 -2.49
C ALA A 35 5.92 6.67 -2.75
N MET A 36 6.44 7.08 -3.90
CA MET A 36 6.47 8.47 -4.30
C MET A 36 5.07 9.05 -4.41
N LEU A 37 4.16 8.34 -5.06
CA LEU A 37 2.78 8.78 -5.22
C LEU A 37 2.05 8.86 -3.88
N MET A 38 2.25 7.87 -3.01
CA MET A 38 1.63 7.87 -1.69
C MET A 38 2.08 9.06 -0.84
N ARG A 39 3.37 9.42 -0.95
CA ARG A 39 3.92 10.54 -0.16
C ARG A 39 3.70 11.90 -0.80
N SER A 40 3.19 11.95 -2.03
CA SER A 40 3.03 13.21 -2.77
C SER A 40 1.82 14.02 -2.31
N ARG A 41 0.88 13.39 -1.62
CA ARG A 41 -0.36 14.05 -1.22
C ARG A 41 -1.00 13.35 -0.03
N ASP A 42 -2.02 13.99 0.53
CA ASP A 42 -2.93 13.42 1.49
C ASP A 42 -4.14 12.81 0.75
N PHE A 43 -4.67 11.73 1.27
CA PHE A 43 -5.91 11.12 0.78
C PHE A 43 -6.93 11.14 1.91
N ALA A 44 -8.11 11.66 1.64
CA ALA A 44 -9.17 11.76 2.64
C ALA A 44 -9.80 10.39 2.93
N ASP A 45 -9.91 9.55 1.91
CA ASP A 45 -10.58 8.25 1.99
C ASP A 45 -10.17 7.37 0.80
N PHE A 46 -10.74 6.16 0.77
CA PHE A 46 -10.46 5.19 -0.28
C PHE A 46 -10.96 5.66 -1.66
N VAL A 47 -12.04 6.41 -1.70
CA VAL A 47 -12.57 6.94 -2.97
C VAL A 47 -11.54 7.87 -3.62
N GLU A 48 -10.96 8.77 -2.82
CA GLU A 48 -9.91 9.67 -3.31
C GLU A 48 -8.67 8.91 -3.73
N LEU A 49 -8.29 7.89 -2.95
CA LEU A 49 -7.13 7.07 -3.24
C LEU A 49 -7.28 6.38 -4.59
N ARG A 50 -8.46 5.87 -4.90
CA ARG A 50 -8.71 5.18 -6.17
C ARG A 50 -8.61 6.07 -7.39
N ARG A 51 -8.70 7.38 -7.22
CA ARG A 51 -8.51 8.31 -8.35
C ARG A 51 -7.06 8.31 -8.83
N VAL A 52 -6.12 8.07 -7.91
CA VAL A 52 -4.70 7.97 -8.24
C VAL A 52 -4.30 6.52 -8.52
N PHE A 53 -4.92 5.58 -7.82
CA PHE A 53 -4.64 4.14 -7.95
C PHE A 53 -5.94 3.41 -8.35
N PRO A 54 -6.35 3.48 -9.63
CA PRO A 54 -7.65 2.92 -10.04
C PRO A 54 -7.82 1.43 -9.81
N SER A 55 -6.72 0.67 -9.76
CA SER A 55 -6.76 -0.78 -9.54
C SER A 55 -6.68 -1.15 -8.06
N ALA A 56 -6.59 -0.17 -7.15
CA ALA A 56 -6.56 -0.47 -5.72
C ALA A 56 -7.87 -1.11 -5.28
N ASP A 57 -7.76 -2.07 -4.37
CA ASP A 57 -8.91 -2.78 -3.83
C ASP A 57 -8.88 -2.74 -2.31
N GLN A 58 -10.05 -2.95 -1.69
CA GLN A 58 -10.18 -2.95 -0.24
C GLN A 58 -10.81 -4.27 0.18
N VAL A 59 -10.17 -4.96 1.13
CA VAL A 59 -10.57 -6.29 1.58
C VAL A 59 -10.60 -6.30 3.10
N VAL A 60 -11.61 -6.95 3.68
CA VAL A 60 -11.68 -7.14 5.12
C VAL A 60 -10.96 -8.46 5.47
N VAL A 61 -10.04 -8.40 6.42
CA VAL A 61 -9.25 -9.57 6.85
C VAL A 61 -9.86 -10.19 8.12
N ALA A 62 -9.23 -11.27 8.62
CA ALA A 62 -9.77 -12.05 9.73
C ALA A 62 -10.01 -11.22 10.99
N SER A 63 -9.18 -10.22 11.26
CA SER A 63 -9.37 -9.33 12.41
C SER A 63 -10.59 -8.40 12.29
N GLY A 64 -11.23 -8.37 11.13
CA GLY A 64 -12.33 -7.46 10.84
C GLY A 64 -11.91 -6.09 10.32
N ASN A 65 -10.62 -5.85 10.20
CA ASN A 65 -10.09 -4.57 9.72
C ASN A 65 -9.97 -4.58 8.19
N PRO A 66 -10.24 -3.43 7.53
CA PRO A 66 -10.00 -3.32 6.10
C PRO A 66 -8.53 -3.14 5.81
N VAL A 67 -8.05 -3.76 4.73
CA VAL A 67 -6.72 -3.52 4.18
C VAL A 67 -6.87 -3.08 2.74
N THR A 68 -5.89 -2.32 2.25
CA THR A 68 -5.87 -1.82 0.89
C THR A 68 -4.81 -2.55 0.10
N ILE A 69 -5.20 -3.06 -1.06
CA ILE A 69 -4.37 -3.89 -1.92
C ILE A 69 -3.99 -3.08 -3.15
N PHE A 70 -2.68 -2.99 -3.43
CA PHE A 70 -2.18 -2.32 -4.63
C PHE A 70 -1.60 -3.34 -5.59
N ASN A 71 -1.91 -3.17 -6.86
CA ASN A 71 -1.33 -3.98 -7.93
C ASN A 71 0.09 -3.44 -8.24
N ILE A 72 1.08 -4.31 -8.12
CA ILE A 72 2.47 -3.97 -8.40
C ILE A 72 2.93 -4.79 -9.62
N LYS A 73 3.02 -4.14 -10.78
CA LYS A 73 3.46 -4.73 -12.06
C LYS A 73 2.65 -5.96 -12.49
N ASN A 74 1.41 -6.10 -12.03
CA ASN A 74 0.55 -7.26 -12.29
C ASN A 74 1.07 -8.61 -11.74
N HIS A 75 2.29 -8.63 -11.16
CA HIS A 75 2.88 -9.87 -10.63
C HIS A 75 2.81 -9.95 -9.11
N TYR A 76 2.64 -8.82 -8.45
CA TYR A 76 2.65 -8.74 -6.99
C TYR A 76 1.45 -7.95 -6.50
N ARG A 77 1.08 -8.23 -5.24
CA ARG A 77 0.06 -7.45 -4.52
C ARG A 77 0.68 -6.90 -3.25
N LEU A 78 0.65 -5.59 -3.10
CA LEU A 78 1.11 -4.91 -1.89
C LEU A 78 -0.08 -4.70 -0.97
N ILE A 79 -0.01 -5.26 0.23
CA ILE A 79 -1.08 -5.21 1.21
C ILE A 79 -0.71 -4.20 2.28
N THR A 80 -1.59 -3.23 2.51
CA THR A 80 -1.35 -2.11 3.41
C THR A 80 -2.54 -1.89 4.33
N ALA A 81 -2.28 -1.27 5.49
CA ALA A 81 -3.33 -0.74 6.34
C ALA A 81 -3.21 0.79 6.31
N ILE A 82 -4.29 1.47 5.92
CA ILE A 82 -4.28 2.92 5.77
C ILE A 82 -5.19 3.54 6.83
N HIS A 83 -4.61 4.43 7.62
CA HIS A 83 -5.34 5.24 8.60
C HIS A 83 -5.44 6.66 8.05
N TYR A 84 -6.51 6.94 7.35
CA TYR A 84 -6.68 8.21 6.61
C TYR A 84 -6.63 9.43 7.51
N ASN A 85 -7.29 9.37 8.66
CA ASN A 85 -7.32 10.49 9.60
C ASN A 85 -5.97 10.79 10.24
N ARG A 86 -5.07 9.80 10.28
CA ARG A 86 -3.70 9.95 10.79
C ARG A 86 -2.69 10.15 9.68
N ARG A 87 -3.11 10.04 8.44
CA ARG A 87 -2.24 10.08 7.26
C ARG A 87 -1.11 9.06 7.36
N ALA A 88 -1.43 7.86 7.83
CA ALA A 88 -0.43 6.81 8.07
C ALA A 88 -0.75 5.57 7.23
N VAL A 89 0.27 5.05 6.55
CA VAL A 89 0.18 3.84 5.73
C VAL A 89 1.17 2.82 6.29
N PHE A 90 0.64 1.69 6.74
CA PHE A 90 1.45 0.58 7.23
C PHE A 90 1.63 -0.44 6.13
N ILE A 91 2.89 -0.78 5.84
CA ILE A 91 3.23 -1.81 4.86
C ILE A 91 3.14 -3.16 5.57
N LEU A 92 2.23 -4.02 5.13
CA LEU A 92 2.01 -5.30 5.78
C LEU A 92 2.69 -6.45 5.05
N LEU A 93 2.35 -6.66 3.78
CA LEU A 93 2.86 -7.77 2.99
C LEU A 93 3.05 -7.37 1.53
N LEU A 94 4.03 -7.98 0.89
CA LEU A 94 4.12 -8.01 -0.57
C LEU A 94 4.08 -9.48 -0.98
N LEU A 95 3.07 -9.86 -1.75
CA LEU A 95 2.87 -11.24 -2.15
C LEU A 95 2.88 -11.39 -3.66
N PRO A 96 3.50 -12.46 -4.19
CA PRO A 96 3.26 -12.83 -5.58
C PRO A 96 1.77 -13.09 -5.81
N HIS A 97 1.32 -12.87 -7.04
CA HIS A 97 -0.09 -12.97 -7.40
C HIS A 97 -0.69 -14.33 -7.00
N ASN A 98 0.04 -15.42 -7.22
CA ASN A 98 -0.46 -16.75 -6.89
C ASN A 98 -0.65 -16.96 -5.38
N GLU A 99 0.22 -16.40 -4.55
CA GLU A 99 0.05 -16.48 -3.09
C GLU A 99 -1.12 -15.61 -2.62
N TYR A 100 -1.29 -14.45 -3.23
CA TYR A 100 -2.40 -13.58 -2.93
C TYR A 100 -3.74 -14.29 -3.20
N ASP A 101 -3.83 -15.00 -4.32
CA ASP A 101 -5.06 -15.68 -4.72
C ASP A 101 -5.46 -16.81 -3.78
N GLN A 102 -4.51 -17.42 -3.08
CA GLN A 102 -4.78 -18.48 -2.10
C GLN A 102 -5.46 -17.95 -0.84
N ALA A 103 -5.38 -16.65 -0.60
CA ALA A 103 -6.04 -15.97 0.50
C ALA A 103 -5.65 -16.42 1.92
N HIS A 104 -4.60 -17.21 2.08
CA HIS A 104 -4.09 -17.61 3.40
C HIS A 104 -3.63 -16.42 4.23
N TRP A 105 -3.14 -15.38 3.56
CA TRP A 105 -2.66 -14.17 4.20
C TRP A 105 -3.74 -13.45 5.02
N LYS A 106 -5.01 -13.59 4.62
CA LYS A 106 -6.15 -12.94 5.31
C LYS A 106 -6.28 -13.42 6.74
N LYS A 107 -5.91 -14.66 7.01
CA LYS A 107 -6.01 -15.26 8.34
C LYS A 107 -4.94 -14.75 9.29
N ARG A 108 -3.85 -14.21 8.75
CA ARG A 108 -2.72 -13.70 9.55
C ARG A 108 -2.89 -12.21 9.90
N LEU A 109 -3.81 -11.56 9.29
CA LEU A 109 -4.08 -10.15 9.50
C LEU A 109 -5.46 -9.95 10.11
#